data_4569896d1b709338eb3753e1c84d5e24
#
_entry.id   4569896d1b709338eb3753e1c84d5e24
#
_cell.length_a   1.000
_cell.length_b   1.000
_cell.length_c   1.000
_cell.angle_alpha   90.00
_cell.angle_beta   90.00
_cell.angle_gamma   90.00
#
_symmetry.space_group_name_H-M   'P 1'
#
loop_
_entity.id
_entity.type
_entity.pdbx_description
1 polymer ?
#
loop_
_entity_poly.entity_id
_entity_poly.type
_entity_poly.pdbx_seq_one_letter_code
_entity_poly.pdbx_strand_id
1 'polypeptide(L)'
;MLYIVLMSRSQGRKPKKGSSPPAAARPATARPRGRVISSRTVYRGPVFWVTTDDVQEPGGVRARRDVIHHTGSVVVLAVDESRSVPRVLLERQYRHAAQDYLWELPAGRIDSGEKPLPAAKRELLEETGYSAAHWRRILHFYASPGFVAETMSVYLATGLRAGKAQPEADEVIELRLVPLPSALRMVLNGTIRDAKTISSVLWLDHQVRFKHGLGAQGKTSR
;
A
#
# COMPACT_ATOMS: atom_id res chain seq x y z
N MET A 1 27.52 -16.36 7.22
CA MET A 1 28.76 -15.56 7.26
C MET A 1 28.39 -14.21 7.89
N LEU A 2 28.77 -14.06 9.15
CA LEU A 2 28.31 -12.96 10.03
C LEU A 2 29.36 -11.85 9.96
N TYR A 3 28.99 -10.66 9.47
CA TYR A 3 29.88 -9.49 9.54
C TYR A 3 29.72 -8.81 10.90
N ILE A 4 30.74 -8.95 11.73
CA ILE A 4 30.90 -8.20 12.98
C ILE A 4 31.66 -6.93 12.63
N VAL A 5 31.04 -5.75 12.83
CA VAL A 5 31.73 -4.46 12.77
C VAL A 5 32.21 -4.10 14.16
N LEU A 6 33.53 -4.09 14.35
CA LEU A 6 34.21 -3.62 15.57
C LEU A 6 34.12 -2.07 15.63
N MET A 7 33.47 -1.55 16.66
CA MET A 7 33.55 -0.14 16.98
C MET A 7 34.80 0.14 17.85
N SER A 8 35.73 0.90 17.29
CA SER A 8 36.90 1.48 17.97
C SER A 8 36.45 2.69 18.78
N ARG A 9 36.83 2.71 20.06
CA ARG A 9 36.67 3.87 20.96
C ARG A 9 37.67 4.95 20.57
N SER A 10 37.18 6.17 20.23
CA SER A 10 38.01 7.36 20.14
C SER A 10 37.75 8.32 21.30
N GLN A 11 38.87 8.76 21.87
CA GLN A 11 38.95 9.63 23.01
C GLN A 11 38.41 11.04 22.76
N GLY A 12 37.93 11.66 23.85
CA GLY A 12 37.27 12.96 23.89
C GLY A 12 38.12 14.11 23.34
N ARG A 13 37.47 14.92 22.51
CA ARG A 13 37.90 16.28 22.12
C ARG A 13 36.91 17.30 22.66
N LYS A 14 37.43 18.30 23.39
CA LYS A 14 36.66 19.45 23.91
C LYS A 14 36.04 20.25 22.76
N PRO A 15 34.83 20.83 22.93
CA PRO A 15 34.14 21.58 21.90
C PRO A 15 34.84 22.93 21.68
N LYS A 16 35.15 23.25 20.43
CA LYS A 16 35.55 24.60 19.98
C LYS A 16 34.29 25.46 19.90
N LYS A 17 34.35 26.67 20.53
CA LYS A 17 33.35 27.73 20.39
C LYS A 17 33.37 28.26 18.93
N GLY A 18 32.15 28.51 18.41
CA GLY A 18 31.93 29.40 17.26
C GLY A 18 31.82 28.69 15.91
N SER A 19 30.67 28.11 15.61
CA SER A 19 30.21 27.93 14.23
C SER A 19 28.79 28.48 14.12
N SER A 20 28.62 29.44 13.23
CA SER A 20 27.32 30.01 12.85
C SER A 20 26.37 28.89 12.44
N PRO A 21 25.04 29.02 12.69
CA PRO A 21 24.10 28.00 12.26
C PRO A 21 24.17 27.82 10.73
N PRO A 22 24.01 26.57 10.23
CA PRO A 22 24.03 26.34 8.79
C PRO A 22 22.90 27.15 8.15
N ALA A 23 23.22 27.83 7.06
CA ALA A 23 22.28 28.62 6.27
C ALA A 23 21.04 27.73 5.96
N ALA A 24 19.85 28.32 6.17
CA ALA A 24 18.59 27.66 5.85
C ALA A 24 18.65 27.08 4.43
N ALA A 25 18.34 25.79 4.30
CA ALA A 25 18.33 25.12 3.00
C ALA A 25 17.42 25.89 2.05
N ARG A 26 17.98 26.31 0.89
CA ARG A 26 17.21 26.94 -0.18
C ARG A 26 16.03 26.02 -0.53
N PRO A 27 14.82 26.55 -0.75
CA PRO A 27 13.69 25.72 -1.16
C PRO A 27 14.10 24.95 -2.41
N ALA A 28 13.91 23.62 -2.38
CA ALA A 28 14.23 22.76 -3.50
C ALA A 28 13.44 23.26 -4.71
N THR A 29 14.15 23.78 -5.73
CA THR A 29 13.53 24.14 -7.01
C THR A 29 12.75 22.96 -7.52
N ALA A 30 11.46 23.15 -7.87
CA ALA A 30 10.61 22.10 -8.39
C ALA A 30 11.34 21.37 -9.53
N ARG A 31 11.53 20.05 -9.39
CA ARG A 31 12.20 19.25 -10.42
C ARG A 31 11.42 19.39 -11.74
N PRO A 32 12.09 19.56 -12.87
CA PRO A 32 11.41 19.63 -14.16
C PRO A 32 10.57 18.37 -14.37
N ARG A 33 9.36 18.56 -14.89
CA ARG A 33 8.45 17.45 -15.24
C ARG A 33 8.58 17.18 -16.73
N GLY A 34 8.43 15.91 -17.13
CA GLY A 34 8.22 15.57 -18.53
C GLY A 34 6.90 16.15 -19.05
N ARG A 35 6.78 16.30 -20.36
CA ARG A 35 5.52 16.69 -21.00
C ARG A 35 5.16 15.74 -22.14
N VAL A 36 3.89 15.46 -22.31
CA VAL A 36 3.34 14.74 -23.47
C VAL A 36 3.33 15.72 -24.67
N ILE A 37 3.91 15.30 -25.79
CA ILE A 37 3.93 16.04 -27.06
C ILE A 37 2.72 15.64 -27.88
N SER A 38 2.47 14.30 -28.00
CA SER A 38 1.30 13.73 -28.63
C SER A 38 0.90 12.44 -27.90
N SER A 39 -0.38 12.08 -27.96
CA SER A 39 -0.92 10.88 -27.35
C SER A 39 -1.96 10.25 -28.27
N ARG A 40 -1.92 8.93 -28.40
CA ARG A 40 -2.89 8.16 -29.17
C ARG A 40 -3.36 6.96 -28.38
N THR A 41 -4.67 6.84 -28.16
CA THR A 41 -5.25 5.62 -27.58
C THR A 41 -5.12 4.47 -28.59
N VAL A 42 -4.49 3.37 -28.16
CA VAL A 42 -4.26 2.17 -28.99
C VAL A 42 -5.13 0.99 -28.56
N TYR A 43 -5.66 1.04 -27.33
CA TYR A 43 -6.60 0.04 -26.80
C TYR A 43 -7.55 0.71 -25.83
N ARG A 44 -8.82 0.27 -25.81
CA ARG A 44 -9.79 0.65 -24.78
C ARG A 44 -10.65 -0.57 -24.42
N GLY A 45 -10.49 -1.04 -23.20
CA GLY A 45 -11.29 -2.10 -22.59
C GLY A 45 -12.21 -1.56 -21.49
N PRO A 46 -12.96 -2.45 -20.83
CA PRO A 46 -13.87 -2.10 -19.74
C PRO A 46 -13.14 -1.69 -18.45
N VAL A 47 -11.92 -2.22 -18.20
CA VAL A 47 -11.15 -2.01 -16.97
C VAL A 47 -10.09 -0.94 -17.15
N PHE A 48 -9.38 -0.94 -18.29
CA PHE A 48 -8.26 -0.05 -18.57
C PHE A 48 -8.20 0.36 -20.03
N TRP A 49 -7.43 1.41 -20.33
CA TRP A 49 -7.08 1.77 -21.72
C TRP A 49 -5.57 1.97 -21.82
N VAL A 50 -5.06 1.88 -23.05
CA VAL A 50 -3.63 2.04 -23.34
C VAL A 50 -3.43 3.20 -24.29
N THR A 51 -2.47 4.07 -23.96
CA THR A 51 -1.99 5.11 -24.87
C THR A 51 -0.55 4.83 -25.30
N THR A 52 -0.22 5.26 -26.51
CA THR A 52 1.15 5.46 -26.96
C THR A 52 1.41 6.96 -27.02
N ASP A 53 2.35 7.41 -26.22
CA ASP A 53 2.66 8.83 -26.01
C ASP A 53 4.08 9.15 -26.54
N ASP A 54 4.19 10.19 -27.36
CA ASP A 54 5.48 10.83 -27.62
C ASP A 54 5.71 11.88 -26.53
N VAL A 55 6.77 11.71 -25.77
CA VAL A 55 7.04 12.54 -24.59
C VAL A 55 8.40 13.23 -24.68
N GLN A 56 8.51 14.38 -24.05
CA GLN A 56 9.78 15.00 -23.71
C GLN A 56 10.03 14.76 -22.22
N GLU A 57 11.01 13.93 -21.93
CA GLU A 57 11.40 13.60 -20.54
C GLU A 57 12.05 14.81 -19.84
N PRO A 58 12.10 14.80 -18.49
CA PRO A 58 12.96 15.74 -17.76
C PRO A 58 14.40 15.66 -18.30
N GLY A 59 14.98 16.82 -18.67
CA GLY A 59 16.30 16.86 -19.34
C GLY A 59 16.23 16.98 -20.85
N GLY A 60 15.01 17.00 -21.47
CA GLY A 60 14.81 17.35 -22.87
C GLY A 60 14.87 16.18 -23.84
N VAL A 61 15.17 14.96 -23.40
CA VAL A 61 15.21 13.76 -24.24
C VAL A 61 13.80 13.41 -24.72
N ARG A 62 13.63 13.15 -26.02
CA ARG A 62 12.39 12.64 -26.59
C ARG A 62 12.36 11.12 -26.50
N ALA A 63 11.21 10.59 -26.09
CA ALA A 63 10.99 9.15 -25.97
C ALA A 63 9.54 8.80 -26.30
N ARG A 64 9.30 7.55 -26.66
CA ARG A 64 7.97 6.96 -26.80
C ARG A 64 7.68 6.14 -25.55
N ARG A 65 6.45 6.29 -25.02
CA ARG A 65 5.95 5.54 -23.87
C ARG A 65 4.60 4.91 -24.18
N ASP A 66 4.45 3.64 -23.86
CA ASP A 66 3.16 2.99 -23.84
C ASP A 66 2.70 2.95 -22.38
N VAL A 67 1.50 3.50 -22.11
CA VAL A 67 0.98 3.68 -20.75
C VAL A 67 -0.37 3.00 -20.62
N ILE A 68 -0.50 2.12 -19.64
CA ILE A 68 -1.78 1.54 -19.21
C ILE A 68 -2.41 2.50 -18.21
N HIS A 69 -3.58 3.02 -18.55
CA HIS A 69 -4.37 3.89 -17.70
C HIS A 69 -5.47 3.12 -16.97
N HIS A 70 -5.69 3.46 -15.72
CA HIS A 70 -6.70 2.88 -14.84
C HIS A 70 -7.33 3.97 -13.96
N THR A 71 -8.58 3.80 -13.54
CA THR A 71 -9.30 4.79 -12.70
C THR A 71 -8.74 4.85 -11.27
N GLY A 72 -7.89 3.90 -10.89
CA GLY A 72 -7.38 3.69 -9.55
C GLY A 72 -8.16 2.62 -8.78
N SER A 73 -7.55 2.13 -7.71
CA SER A 73 -8.12 1.06 -6.88
C SER A 73 -8.09 1.45 -5.40
N VAL A 74 -9.01 0.88 -4.65
CA VAL A 74 -9.03 0.89 -3.20
C VAL A 74 -8.66 -0.49 -2.67
N VAL A 75 -8.03 -0.52 -1.51
CA VAL A 75 -7.65 -1.73 -0.78
C VAL A 75 -8.10 -1.56 0.66
N VAL A 76 -8.68 -2.60 1.25
CA VAL A 76 -9.17 -2.55 2.61
C VAL A 76 -8.39 -3.48 3.52
N LEU A 77 -7.54 -2.92 4.37
CA LEU A 77 -6.93 -3.62 5.49
C LEU A 77 -7.97 -3.70 6.62
N ALA A 78 -8.86 -4.69 6.53
CA ALA A 78 -9.89 -4.93 7.52
C ALA A 78 -9.32 -5.74 8.69
N VAL A 79 -9.35 -5.15 9.90
CA VAL A 79 -8.72 -5.73 11.09
C VAL A 79 -9.76 -5.95 12.17
N ASP A 80 -9.87 -7.18 12.62
CA ASP A 80 -10.64 -7.57 13.78
C ASP A 80 -9.75 -7.48 15.04
N GLU A 81 -10.09 -6.52 15.90
CA GLU A 81 -9.40 -6.24 17.17
C GLU A 81 -10.16 -6.83 18.38
N SER A 82 -11.18 -7.67 18.18
CA SER A 82 -11.99 -8.25 19.26
C SER A 82 -11.22 -9.24 20.15
N ARG A 83 -10.01 -9.64 19.73
CA ARG A 83 -9.12 -10.55 20.45
C ARG A 83 -7.79 -9.85 20.79
N SER A 84 -7.05 -10.44 21.72
CA SER A 84 -5.72 -9.95 22.13
C SER A 84 -4.71 -9.87 20.98
N VAL A 85 -4.85 -10.77 19.99
CA VAL A 85 -4.06 -10.76 18.75
C VAL A 85 -4.95 -10.29 17.62
N PRO A 86 -4.64 -9.16 16.97
CA PRO A 86 -5.39 -8.67 15.81
C PRO A 86 -5.42 -9.70 14.68
N ARG A 87 -6.56 -9.80 14.00
CA ARG A 87 -6.74 -10.68 12.84
C ARG A 87 -7.03 -9.85 11.60
N VAL A 88 -6.37 -10.18 10.50
CA VAL A 88 -6.58 -9.56 9.19
C VAL A 88 -7.59 -10.38 8.42
N LEU A 89 -8.60 -9.73 7.86
CA LEU A 89 -9.51 -10.35 6.91
C LEU A 89 -8.80 -10.48 5.57
N LEU A 90 -8.59 -11.71 5.15
CA LEU A 90 -8.03 -12.06 3.84
C LEU A 90 -9.09 -12.78 3.02
N GLU A 91 -9.00 -12.58 1.73
CA GLU A 91 -9.75 -13.32 0.72
C GLU A 91 -8.82 -14.16 -0.15
N ARG A 92 -9.33 -15.24 -0.70
CA ARG A 92 -8.64 -16.05 -1.69
C ARG A 92 -9.46 -16.10 -2.96
N GLN A 93 -8.91 -15.55 -4.04
CA GLN A 93 -9.57 -15.43 -5.33
C GLN A 93 -8.66 -15.92 -6.46
N TYR A 94 -9.25 -16.53 -7.49
CA TYR A 94 -8.52 -16.85 -8.71
C TYR A 94 -8.23 -15.59 -9.52
N ARG A 95 -6.96 -15.36 -9.84
CA ARG A 95 -6.53 -14.23 -10.69
C ARG A 95 -6.04 -14.76 -12.03
N HIS A 96 -6.85 -14.57 -13.07
CA HIS A 96 -6.55 -15.09 -14.42
C HIS A 96 -5.18 -14.62 -14.92
N ALA A 97 -4.79 -13.38 -14.68
CA ALA A 97 -3.49 -12.86 -15.09
C ALA A 97 -2.31 -13.56 -14.40
N ALA A 98 -2.49 -14.05 -13.18
CA ALA A 98 -1.51 -14.84 -12.44
C ALA A 98 -1.62 -16.35 -12.70
N GLN A 99 -2.71 -16.81 -13.34
CA GLN A 99 -3.07 -18.22 -13.53
C GLN A 99 -3.07 -19.00 -12.21
N ASP A 100 -3.46 -18.34 -11.08
CA ASP A 100 -3.39 -18.93 -9.75
C ASP A 100 -4.38 -18.29 -8.78
N TYR A 101 -4.63 -18.97 -7.65
CA TYR A 101 -5.36 -18.42 -6.52
C TYR A 101 -4.41 -17.62 -5.62
N LEU A 102 -4.76 -16.37 -5.36
CA LEU A 102 -3.98 -15.49 -4.49
C LEU A 102 -4.72 -15.22 -3.18
N TRP A 103 -3.97 -15.13 -2.09
CA TRP A 103 -4.44 -14.55 -0.84
C TRP A 103 -4.23 -13.05 -0.88
N GLU A 104 -5.33 -12.31 -0.77
CA GLU A 104 -5.36 -10.86 -0.95
C GLU A 104 -6.15 -10.16 0.15
N LEU A 105 -6.00 -8.85 0.25
CA LEU A 105 -6.94 -7.99 0.95
C LEU A 105 -8.09 -7.63 0.02
N PRO A 106 -9.33 -7.46 0.54
CA PRO A 106 -10.45 -6.93 -0.23
C PRO A 106 -10.07 -5.65 -0.98
N ALA A 107 -10.36 -5.61 -2.27
CA ALA A 107 -9.89 -4.52 -3.12
C ALA A 107 -10.65 -4.46 -4.43
N GLY A 108 -11.05 -3.26 -4.83
CA GLY A 108 -11.69 -3.09 -6.12
C GLY A 108 -11.42 -1.73 -6.76
N ARG A 109 -12.00 -1.58 -7.94
CA ARG A 109 -11.85 -0.39 -8.76
C ARG A 109 -12.69 0.76 -8.22
N ILE A 110 -12.18 1.97 -8.35
CA ILE A 110 -12.96 3.19 -8.11
C ILE A 110 -13.79 3.46 -9.35
N ASP A 111 -15.11 3.50 -9.21
CA ASP A 111 -16.02 3.78 -10.29
C ASP A 111 -15.95 5.25 -10.75
N SER A 112 -16.46 5.52 -11.96
CA SER A 112 -16.45 6.88 -12.49
C SER A 112 -17.25 7.83 -11.61
N GLY A 113 -16.57 8.88 -11.11
CA GLY A 113 -17.16 9.87 -10.20
C GLY A 113 -17.24 9.43 -8.74
N GLU A 114 -16.88 8.19 -8.41
CA GLU A 114 -16.85 7.70 -7.04
C GLU A 114 -15.62 8.24 -6.29
N LYS A 115 -15.77 8.48 -4.98
CA LYS A 115 -14.65 8.85 -4.12
C LYS A 115 -14.00 7.60 -3.49
N PRO A 116 -12.68 7.61 -3.21
CA PRO A 116 -11.99 6.41 -2.72
C PRO A 116 -12.56 5.80 -1.44
N LEU A 117 -13.00 6.59 -0.46
CA LEU A 117 -13.56 6.02 0.79
C LEU A 117 -14.94 5.36 0.61
N PRO A 118 -15.90 5.94 -0.12
CA PRO A 118 -17.11 5.23 -0.54
C PRO A 118 -16.81 3.91 -1.26
N ALA A 119 -15.90 3.91 -2.26
CA ALA A 119 -15.48 2.70 -2.95
C ALA A 119 -14.94 1.63 -1.98
N ALA A 120 -14.06 1.99 -1.06
CA ALA A 120 -13.52 1.05 -0.07
C ALA A 120 -14.61 0.43 0.83
N LYS A 121 -15.65 1.21 1.17
CA LYS A 121 -16.77 0.71 1.97
C LYS A 121 -17.67 -0.24 1.18
N ARG A 122 -17.92 0.07 -0.10
CA ARG A 122 -18.69 -0.74 -1.02
C ARG A 122 -18.00 -2.08 -1.24
N GLU A 123 -16.72 -2.08 -1.64
CA GLU A 123 -15.94 -3.29 -1.90
C GLU A 123 -15.87 -4.20 -0.68
N LEU A 124 -15.59 -3.66 0.52
CA LEU A 124 -15.58 -4.47 1.74
C LEU A 124 -16.92 -5.17 1.97
N LEU A 125 -18.04 -4.47 1.74
CA LEU A 125 -19.37 -5.05 1.96
C LEU A 125 -19.72 -6.09 0.88
N GLU A 126 -19.46 -5.79 -0.40
CA GLU A 126 -19.80 -6.65 -1.54
C GLU A 126 -19.01 -7.95 -1.49
N GLU A 127 -17.69 -7.88 -1.40
CA GLU A 127 -16.81 -9.06 -1.43
C GLU A 127 -16.92 -9.89 -0.15
N THR A 128 -17.05 -9.24 1.01
CA THR A 128 -16.87 -9.94 2.30
C THR A 128 -18.12 -9.97 3.19
N GLY A 129 -19.10 -9.12 2.92
CA GLY A 129 -20.25 -8.93 3.80
C GLY A 129 -19.92 -8.15 5.09
N TYR A 130 -18.68 -7.73 5.31
CA TYR A 130 -18.32 -6.93 6.47
C TYR A 130 -18.55 -5.45 6.24
N SER A 131 -18.93 -4.75 7.32
CA SER A 131 -18.83 -3.30 7.44
C SER A 131 -17.87 -2.95 8.56
N ALA A 132 -17.42 -1.68 8.63
CA ALA A 132 -16.51 -1.21 9.66
C ALA A 132 -16.94 0.13 10.23
N ALA A 133 -16.69 0.35 11.52
CA ALA A 133 -17.02 1.58 12.22
C ALA A 133 -15.98 2.69 11.98
N HIS A 134 -14.71 2.33 11.88
CA HIS A 134 -13.59 3.28 11.80
C HIS A 134 -12.77 3.07 10.53
N TRP A 135 -12.44 4.19 9.85
CA TRP A 135 -11.75 4.20 8.58
C TRP A 135 -10.63 5.23 8.58
N ARG A 136 -9.45 4.83 8.11
CA ARG A 136 -8.30 5.73 7.95
C ARG A 136 -7.48 5.32 6.73
N ARG A 137 -7.24 6.25 5.79
CA ARG A 137 -6.29 6.00 4.70
C ARG A 137 -4.88 5.91 5.28
N ILE A 138 -4.17 4.83 5.01
CA ILE A 138 -2.86 4.53 5.59
C ILE A 138 -1.73 4.56 4.56
N LEU A 139 -2.00 4.13 3.33
CA LEU A 139 -1.03 4.13 2.24
C LEU A 139 -1.69 4.66 0.97
N HIS A 140 -0.86 5.20 0.08
CA HIS A 140 -1.22 5.55 -1.28
C HIS A 140 0.02 5.37 -2.15
N PHE A 141 -0.06 4.50 -3.15
CA PHE A 141 1.09 4.15 -4.00
C PHE A 141 0.66 3.78 -5.41
N TYR A 142 1.63 3.72 -6.33
CA TYR A 142 1.43 3.21 -7.67
C TYR A 142 1.66 1.69 -7.70
N ALA A 143 0.84 0.95 -8.44
CA ALA A 143 0.98 -0.51 -8.59
C ALA A 143 2.25 -0.88 -9.35
N SER A 144 2.48 -0.26 -10.51
CA SER A 144 3.66 -0.53 -11.36
C SER A 144 4.00 0.71 -12.21
N PRO A 145 4.59 1.77 -11.62
CA PRO A 145 4.70 3.10 -12.25
C PRO A 145 5.62 3.16 -13.47
N GLY A 146 6.28 2.07 -13.84
CA GLY A 146 7.09 1.99 -15.05
C GLY A 146 6.27 2.08 -16.34
N PHE A 147 5.02 1.59 -16.33
CA PHE A 147 4.14 1.58 -17.49
C PHE A 147 2.63 1.57 -17.13
N VAL A 148 2.28 1.42 -15.85
CA VAL A 148 0.90 1.43 -15.38
C VAL A 148 0.65 2.67 -14.51
N ALA A 149 -0.36 3.45 -14.86
CA ALA A 149 -0.75 4.64 -14.11
C ALA A 149 -1.76 4.35 -12.98
N GLU A 150 -1.94 3.07 -12.62
CA GLU A 150 -2.82 2.68 -11.53
C GLU A 150 -2.27 3.12 -10.18
N THR A 151 -3.11 3.81 -9.41
CA THR A 151 -2.85 4.14 -8.01
C THR A 151 -3.70 3.28 -7.09
N MET A 152 -3.15 2.92 -5.93
CA MET A 152 -3.87 2.19 -4.89
C MET A 152 -3.96 3.01 -3.62
N SER A 153 -5.18 3.17 -3.10
CA SER A 153 -5.46 3.82 -1.81
C SER A 153 -5.83 2.76 -0.78
N VAL A 154 -4.96 2.52 0.21
CA VAL A 154 -5.21 1.54 1.27
C VAL A 154 -5.88 2.21 2.45
N TYR A 155 -7.00 1.63 2.89
CA TYR A 155 -7.74 2.03 4.07
C TYR A 155 -7.64 0.98 5.16
N LEU A 156 -7.23 1.38 6.36
CA LEU A 156 -7.42 0.60 7.58
C LEU A 156 -8.89 0.71 7.99
N ALA A 157 -9.54 -0.44 8.16
CA ALA A 157 -10.91 -0.57 8.63
C ALA A 157 -10.96 -1.38 9.93
N THR A 158 -11.50 -0.81 11.01
CA THR A 158 -11.64 -1.48 12.31
C THR A 158 -13.05 -1.34 12.87
N GLY A 159 -13.37 -2.09 13.94
CA GLY A 159 -14.73 -2.18 14.44
C GLY A 159 -15.63 -2.93 13.46
N LEU A 160 -15.15 -4.10 13.00
CA LEU A 160 -15.83 -4.91 12.00
C LEU A 160 -17.16 -5.44 12.50
N ARG A 161 -18.17 -5.44 11.63
CA ARG A 161 -19.49 -6.03 11.84
C ARG A 161 -19.80 -6.95 10.67
N ALA A 162 -20.05 -8.21 10.95
CA ALA A 162 -20.44 -9.17 9.94
C ALA A 162 -21.86 -8.88 9.42
N GLY A 163 -22.05 -9.07 8.14
CA GLY A 163 -23.30 -9.00 7.39
C GLY A 163 -23.34 -10.05 6.30
N LYS A 164 -24.06 -9.80 5.22
CA LYS A 164 -24.19 -10.70 4.08
C LYS A 164 -23.37 -10.16 2.90
N ALA A 165 -22.46 -10.99 2.39
CA ALA A 165 -21.72 -10.69 1.17
C ALA A 165 -22.64 -10.70 -0.06
N GLN A 166 -22.30 -9.88 -1.05
CA GLN A 166 -22.98 -9.80 -2.34
C GLN A 166 -21.91 -9.61 -3.44
N PRO A 167 -20.98 -10.58 -3.61
CA PRO A 167 -19.96 -10.51 -4.63
C PRO A 167 -20.58 -10.49 -6.03
N GLU A 168 -19.83 -10.02 -7.01
CA GLU A 168 -20.25 -10.11 -8.42
C GLU A 168 -20.40 -11.58 -8.85
N ALA A 169 -21.17 -11.85 -9.90
CA ALA A 169 -21.56 -13.21 -10.31
C ALA A 169 -20.38 -14.10 -10.72
N ASP A 170 -19.27 -13.50 -11.12
CA ASP A 170 -18.01 -14.16 -11.53
C ASP A 170 -16.95 -14.19 -10.41
N GLU A 171 -17.28 -13.66 -9.22
CA GLU A 171 -16.38 -13.66 -8.07
C GLU A 171 -16.64 -14.85 -7.15
N VAL A 172 -15.68 -15.76 -7.10
CA VAL A 172 -15.66 -16.88 -6.15
C VAL A 172 -14.58 -16.62 -5.10
N ILE A 173 -15.01 -16.16 -3.92
CA ILE A 173 -14.13 -15.68 -2.86
C ILE A 173 -14.20 -16.60 -1.64
N GLU A 174 -13.05 -17.07 -1.14
CA GLU A 174 -12.90 -17.71 0.16
C GLU A 174 -12.38 -16.71 1.18
N LEU A 175 -13.10 -16.53 2.30
CA LEU A 175 -12.74 -15.54 3.33
C LEU A 175 -12.11 -16.20 4.55
N ARG A 176 -11.06 -15.56 5.11
CA ARG A 176 -10.46 -15.96 6.39
C ARG A 176 -10.04 -14.78 7.24
N LEU A 177 -10.35 -14.82 8.53
CA LEU A 177 -9.74 -13.97 9.55
C LEU A 177 -8.45 -14.63 10.06
N VAL A 178 -7.30 -14.11 9.60
CA VAL A 178 -5.97 -14.67 9.87
C VAL A 178 -5.27 -13.85 10.95
N PRO A 179 -4.78 -14.46 12.05
CA PRO A 179 -3.98 -13.73 13.05
C PRO A 179 -2.80 -13.04 12.42
N LEU A 180 -2.52 -11.79 12.81
CA LEU A 180 -1.44 -10.97 12.23
C LEU A 180 -0.08 -11.69 12.18
N PRO A 181 0.40 -12.41 13.22
CA PRO A 181 1.66 -13.15 13.12
C PRO A 181 1.63 -14.26 12.06
N SER A 182 0.45 -14.84 11.79
CA SER A 182 0.28 -15.84 10.74
C SER A 182 0.24 -15.20 9.35
N ALA A 183 -0.46 -14.09 9.19
CA ALA A 183 -0.45 -13.31 7.95
C ALA A 183 0.97 -12.85 7.59
N LEU A 184 1.73 -12.39 8.59
CA LEU A 184 3.15 -12.03 8.41
C LEU A 184 3.99 -13.23 7.94
N ARG A 185 3.81 -14.42 8.54
CA ARG A 185 4.50 -15.64 8.06
C ARG A 185 4.12 -15.97 6.63
N MET A 186 2.84 -15.81 6.25
CA MET A 186 2.38 -16.04 4.86
C MET A 186 3.02 -15.06 3.88
N VAL A 187 3.30 -13.82 4.28
CA VAL A 187 4.09 -12.86 3.49
C VAL A 187 5.52 -13.33 3.35
N LEU A 188 6.18 -13.66 4.48
CA LEU A 188 7.62 -13.96 4.50
C LEU A 188 7.98 -15.29 3.82
N ASN A 189 7.06 -16.25 3.77
CA ASN A 189 7.27 -17.54 3.10
C ASN A 189 6.71 -17.60 1.66
N GLY A 190 6.16 -16.49 1.14
CA GLY A 190 5.66 -16.40 -0.23
C GLY A 190 4.27 -17.02 -0.45
N THR A 191 3.54 -17.38 0.59
CA THR A 191 2.11 -17.79 0.46
C THR A 191 1.23 -16.62 0.02
N ILE A 192 1.47 -15.41 0.56
CA ILE A 192 0.93 -14.15 0.06
C ILE A 192 1.92 -13.57 -0.93
N ARG A 193 1.48 -13.40 -2.19
CA ARG A 193 2.30 -12.90 -3.31
C ARG A 193 1.77 -11.60 -3.89
N ASP A 194 0.64 -11.13 -3.42
CA ASP A 194 0.01 -9.89 -3.85
C ASP A 194 0.65 -8.67 -3.16
N ALA A 195 1.15 -7.71 -3.94
CA ALA A 195 1.94 -6.58 -3.46
C ALA A 195 1.15 -5.64 -2.53
N LYS A 196 -0.13 -5.38 -2.80
CA LYS A 196 -0.99 -4.53 -1.95
C LYS A 196 -1.19 -5.15 -0.57
N THR A 197 -1.34 -6.48 -0.51
CA THR A 197 -1.50 -7.25 0.72
C THR A 197 -0.18 -7.32 1.49
N ILE A 198 0.93 -7.62 0.82
CA ILE A 198 2.28 -7.64 1.41
C ILE A 198 2.58 -6.31 2.08
N SER A 199 2.43 -5.20 1.38
CA SER A 199 2.73 -3.86 1.91
C SER A 199 1.85 -3.50 3.11
N SER A 200 0.57 -3.88 3.07
CA SER A 200 -0.39 -3.57 4.12
C SER A 200 -0.17 -4.41 5.39
N VAL A 201 0.13 -5.70 5.26
CA VAL A 201 0.44 -6.59 6.40
C VAL A 201 1.74 -6.16 7.08
N LEU A 202 2.78 -5.83 6.31
CA LEU A 202 4.05 -5.33 6.85
C LEU A 202 3.85 -3.98 7.56
N TRP A 203 3.04 -3.08 6.99
CA TRP A 203 2.69 -1.82 7.63
C TRP A 203 1.98 -2.05 8.97
N LEU A 204 0.99 -2.97 9.03
CA LEU A 204 0.26 -3.27 10.25
C LEU A 204 1.16 -3.87 11.33
N ASP A 205 1.99 -4.84 10.98
CA ASP A 205 2.97 -5.46 11.90
C ASP A 205 3.90 -4.40 12.51
N HIS A 206 4.42 -3.49 11.67
CA HIS A 206 5.24 -2.38 12.15
C HIS A 206 4.46 -1.49 13.15
N GLN A 207 3.20 -1.12 12.86
CA GLN A 207 2.40 -0.28 13.76
C GLN A 207 2.14 -0.96 15.11
N VAL A 208 1.83 -2.25 15.10
CA VAL A 208 1.58 -3.02 16.34
C VAL A 208 2.84 -3.11 17.19
N ARG A 209 3.98 -3.42 16.61
CA ARG A 209 5.28 -3.49 17.33
C ARG A 209 5.69 -2.14 17.90
N PHE A 210 5.51 -1.04 17.15
CA PHE A 210 5.86 0.30 17.60
C PHE A 210 4.97 0.80 18.74
N LYS A 211 3.67 0.54 18.73
CA LYS A 211 2.77 0.87 19.85
C LYS A 211 3.18 0.15 21.13
N HIS A 212 3.62 -1.10 21.06
CA HIS A 212 4.13 -1.85 22.22
C HIS A 212 5.56 -1.43 22.63
N GLY A 213 6.40 -1.01 21.69
CA GLY A 213 7.77 -0.55 21.97
C GLY A 213 7.86 0.80 22.69
N LEU A 214 6.96 1.74 22.36
CA LEU A 214 6.92 3.05 23.02
C LEU A 214 6.31 3.00 24.44
N GLY A 215 5.48 1.97 24.74
CA GLY A 215 4.94 1.75 26.09
C GLY A 215 5.95 1.13 27.07
N ALA A 216 7.02 0.49 26.57
CA ALA A 216 8.02 -0.17 27.41
C ALA A 216 9.13 0.79 27.93
N GLN A 217 9.31 1.96 27.32
CA GLN A 217 10.33 2.93 27.73
C GLN A 217 9.86 3.90 28.85
N GLY A 218 8.60 3.81 29.29
CA GLY A 218 8.03 4.69 30.32
C GLY A 218 8.04 4.16 31.77
N LYS A 219 8.66 3.02 32.06
CA LYS A 219 8.70 2.45 33.41
C LYS A 219 10.12 2.03 33.83
N THR A 220 11.04 2.95 33.84
CA THR A 220 12.28 2.83 34.61
C THR A 220 12.58 4.17 35.26
N SER A 221 12.44 4.16 36.57
CA SER A 221 12.98 5.03 37.61
C SER A 221 11.90 5.77 38.44
N ARG A 222 11.54 5.13 39.53
CA ARG A 222 11.63 5.76 40.86
C ARG A 222 12.04 4.70 41.86
#